data_95b3fe110e93ff57b0f6601cd082fee5
#
_entry.id   95b3fe110e93ff57b0f6601cd082fee5
#
_cell.length_a   1.000
_cell.length_b   1.000
_cell.length_c   1.000
_cell.angle_alpha   90.00
_cell.angle_beta   90.00
_cell.angle_gamma   90.00
#
_symmetry.space_group_name_H-M   'P 1'
#
loop_
_entity.id
_entity.type
_entity.pdbx_description
1 polymer ?
#
loop_
_entity_poly.entity_id
_entity_poly.type
_entity_poly.pdbx_seq_one_letter_code
_entity_poly.pdbx_strand_id
1 'polypeptide(L)'
;MNRTETCKLVTIIAEAVLAEALVVALERAGVTGYTVSDARGRGSRGRRTGEIPGENVRIETLTGPESAERILDMLAERYFPDYAIAAWVTDVAVVRADKYQ
;
A
#
# COMPACT_ATOMS: atom_id res chain seq x y z
N MET A 1 2.06 -29.46 -11.40
CA MET A 1 1.18 -28.83 -10.42
C MET A 1 1.58 -27.38 -10.19
N ASN A 2 0.62 -26.48 -10.26
CA ASN A 2 0.85 -25.07 -10.05
C ASN A 2 0.90 -24.79 -8.55
N ARG A 3 1.99 -24.19 -8.11
CA ARG A 3 2.15 -23.82 -6.69
C ARG A 3 1.87 -22.35 -6.42
N THR A 4 1.53 -21.62 -7.46
CA THR A 4 1.28 -20.19 -7.34
C THR A 4 -0.10 -19.83 -7.82
N GLU A 5 -0.63 -18.76 -7.27
CA GLU A 5 -1.86 -18.13 -7.73
C GLU A 5 -1.62 -16.65 -7.82
N THR A 6 -2.40 -15.97 -8.64
CA THR A 6 -2.28 -14.53 -8.80
C THR A 6 -3.00 -13.81 -7.66
N CYS A 7 -2.29 -12.90 -7.02
CA CYS A 7 -2.84 -11.95 -6.05
C CYS A 7 -2.52 -10.54 -6.49
N LYS A 8 -3.14 -9.59 -5.84
CA LYS A 8 -2.83 -8.17 -6.02
C LYS A 8 -1.85 -7.75 -4.94
N LEU A 9 -0.75 -7.12 -5.35
CA LEU A 9 0.15 -6.45 -4.43
C LEU A 9 -0.16 -4.96 -4.49
N VAL A 10 -0.68 -4.42 -3.39
CA VAL A 10 -0.92 -2.97 -3.27
C VAL A 10 0.28 -2.35 -2.58
N THR A 11 0.84 -1.32 -3.20
CA THR A 11 2.00 -0.59 -2.68
C THR A 11 1.61 0.86 -2.47
N ILE A 12 1.90 1.40 -1.29
CA ILE A 12 1.61 2.78 -0.93
C ILE A 12 2.90 3.41 -0.42
N ILE A 13 3.25 4.58 -0.97
CA ILE A 13 4.37 5.39 -0.48
C ILE A 13 3.75 6.65 0.12
N ALA A 14 4.07 6.94 1.38
CA ALA A 14 3.50 8.06 2.11
C ALA A 14 4.48 8.58 3.14
N GLU A 15 4.17 9.75 3.69
CA GLU A 15 4.93 10.25 4.83
C GLU A 15 4.69 9.35 6.04
N ALA A 16 5.72 9.17 6.85
CA ALA A 16 5.67 8.26 8.00
C ALA A 16 4.57 8.61 9.01
N VAL A 17 4.23 9.88 9.12
CA VAL A 17 3.19 10.32 10.05
C VAL A 17 1.82 9.74 9.70
N LEU A 18 1.61 9.31 8.45
CA LEU A 18 0.34 8.72 8.01
C LEU A 18 0.29 7.20 8.19
N ALA A 19 1.40 6.57 8.57
CA ALA A 19 1.51 5.11 8.56
C ALA A 19 0.44 4.43 9.40
N GLU A 20 0.24 4.90 10.63
CA GLU A 20 -0.73 4.28 11.55
C GLU A 20 -2.15 4.36 11.00
N ALA A 21 -2.54 5.53 10.54
CA ALA A 21 -3.89 5.73 9.98
C ALA A 21 -4.10 4.88 8.73
N LEU A 22 -3.08 4.79 7.88
CA LEU A 22 -3.18 3.97 6.67
C LEU A 22 -3.30 2.49 6.99
N VAL A 23 -2.55 2.01 7.98
CA VAL A 23 -2.65 0.61 8.40
C VAL A 23 -4.06 0.29 8.91
N VAL A 24 -4.62 1.17 9.73
CA VAL A 24 -6.00 1.00 10.22
C VAL A 24 -6.99 0.96 9.05
N ALA A 25 -6.79 1.83 8.07
CA ALA A 25 -7.66 1.85 6.89
C ALA A 25 -7.54 0.57 6.06
N LEU A 26 -6.33 0.02 5.93
CA LEU A 26 -6.13 -1.25 5.24
C LEU A 26 -6.85 -2.40 5.95
N GLU A 27 -6.75 -2.43 7.26
CA GLU A 27 -7.44 -3.45 8.06
C GLU A 27 -8.96 -3.37 7.87
N ARG A 28 -9.50 -2.18 7.84
CA ARG A 28 -10.93 -1.96 7.58
C ARG A 28 -11.34 -2.36 6.16
N ALA A 29 -10.41 -2.33 5.23
CA ALA A 29 -10.66 -2.77 3.86
C ALA A 29 -10.57 -4.28 3.69
N GLY A 30 -10.27 -5.02 4.75
CA GLY A 30 -10.24 -6.48 4.73
C GLY A 30 -8.86 -7.08 4.57
N VAL A 31 -7.81 -6.29 4.72
CA VAL A 31 -6.44 -6.78 4.62
C VAL A 31 -6.09 -7.62 5.84
N THR A 32 -5.47 -8.76 5.61
CA THR A 32 -5.09 -9.68 6.68
C THR A 32 -3.64 -9.54 7.13
N GLY A 33 -2.79 -8.94 6.30
CA GLY A 33 -1.39 -8.74 6.64
C GLY A 33 -0.78 -7.66 5.79
N TYR A 34 0.29 -7.05 6.29
CA TYR A 34 0.97 -5.97 5.58
C TYR A 34 2.42 -5.89 6.03
N THR A 35 3.23 -5.20 5.25
CA THR A 35 4.62 -4.91 5.58
C THR A 35 4.81 -3.40 5.48
N VAL A 36 5.45 -2.82 6.49
CA VAL A 36 5.83 -1.41 6.49
C VAL A 36 7.34 -1.32 6.53
N SER A 37 7.92 -0.56 5.64
CA SER A 37 9.36 -0.32 5.62
C SER A 37 9.64 1.15 5.36
N ASP A 38 10.83 1.60 5.75
CA ASP A 38 11.25 2.95 5.46
C ASP A 38 11.50 3.11 3.97
N ALA A 39 11.24 4.31 3.44
CA ALA A 39 11.44 4.62 2.04
C ALA A 39 12.10 5.97 1.88
N ARG A 40 12.92 6.11 0.85
CA ARG A 40 13.58 7.38 0.51
C ARG A 40 13.27 7.73 -0.93
N GLY A 41 12.98 8.98 -1.17
CA GLY A 41 12.73 9.43 -2.52
C GLY A 41 12.07 10.80 -2.53
N ARG A 42 11.89 11.32 -3.71
CA ARG A 42 11.25 12.60 -3.93
C ARG A 42 10.03 12.40 -4.81
N GLY A 43 8.88 12.90 -4.36
CA GLY A 43 7.66 12.87 -5.15
C GLY A 43 7.67 13.91 -6.25
N SER A 44 6.83 13.74 -7.24
CA SER A 44 6.72 14.64 -8.38
C SER A 44 6.29 16.06 -7.97
N ARG A 45 5.61 16.20 -6.84
CA ARG A 45 5.21 17.51 -6.32
C ARG A 45 6.34 18.27 -5.65
N GLY A 46 7.46 17.61 -5.37
CA GLY A 46 8.63 18.23 -4.77
C GLY A 46 8.46 18.68 -3.33
N ARG A 47 7.38 18.32 -2.69
CA ARG A 47 7.02 18.77 -1.34
C ARG A 47 7.27 17.77 -0.25
N ARG A 48 7.38 16.51 -0.62
CA ARG A 48 7.60 15.46 0.35
C ARG A 48 9.05 15.50 0.82
N THR A 49 9.26 15.40 2.12
CA THR A 49 10.59 15.47 2.73
C THR A 49 11.31 14.13 2.72
N GLY A 50 10.93 13.24 1.84
CA GLY A 50 11.32 11.83 1.85
C GLY A 50 12.76 11.51 1.47
N GLU A 51 13.59 12.51 1.26
CA GLU A 51 15.02 12.30 1.04
C GLU A 51 15.75 11.97 2.33
N ILE A 52 15.14 12.28 3.47
CA ILE A 52 15.69 12.00 4.79
C ILE A 52 15.19 10.62 5.24
N PRO A 53 16.10 9.73 5.66
CA PRO A 53 15.68 8.41 6.12
C PRO A 53 14.64 8.48 7.25
N GLY A 54 13.61 7.66 7.19
CA GLY A 54 12.58 7.58 8.20
C GLY A 54 11.42 8.55 8.04
N GLU A 55 11.47 9.46 7.08
CA GLU A 55 10.37 10.39 6.85
C GLU A 55 9.28 9.85 5.95
N ASN A 56 9.58 8.86 5.12
CA ASN A 56 8.58 8.16 4.31
C ASN A 56 8.54 6.69 4.66
N VAL A 57 7.38 6.10 4.37
CA VAL A 57 7.19 4.66 4.51
C VAL A 57 6.67 4.07 3.21
N ARG A 58 6.96 2.79 3.03
CA ARG A 58 6.40 1.96 1.99
C ARG A 58 5.54 0.92 2.68
N ILE A 59 4.28 0.89 2.35
CA ILE A 59 3.33 -0.07 2.90
C ILE A 59 2.92 -1.00 1.77
N GLU A 60 3.06 -2.30 1.99
CA GLU A 60 2.70 -3.29 1.00
C GLU A 60 1.78 -4.33 1.60
N THR A 61 0.79 -4.75 0.84
CA THR A 61 -0.11 -5.81 1.25
C THR A 61 -0.49 -6.66 0.04
N LEU A 62 -0.53 -7.97 0.27
CA LEU A 62 -1.05 -8.92 -0.71
C LEU A 62 -2.51 -9.15 -0.40
N THR A 63 -3.37 -9.04 -1.40
CA THR A 63 -4.80 -9.15 -1.19
C THR A 63 -5.50 -9.59 -2.47
N GLY A 64 -6.79 -9.85 -2.37
CA GLY A 64 -7.62 -10.16 -3.52
C GLY A 64 -8.04 -8.90 -4.27
N PRO A 65 -8.64 -9.06 -5.45
CA PRO A 65 -8.99 -7.91 -6.29
C PRO A 65 -10.02 -6.98 -5.66
N GLU A 66 -10.97 -7.51 -4.93
CA GLU A 66 -12.01 -6.67 -4.32
C GLU A 66 -11.46 -5.77 -3.23
N SER A 67 -10.59 -6.32 -2.36
CA SER A 67 -9.96 -5.52 -1.33
C SER A 67 -9.02 -4.49 -1.94
N ALA A 68 -8.31 -4.85 -3.00
CA ALA A 68 -7.45 -3.89 -3.69
C ALA A 68 -8.25 -2.70 -4.21
N GLU A 69 -9.42 -2.93 -4.80
CA GLU A 69 -10.28 -1.83 -5.25
C GLU A 69 -10.75 -0.96 -4.11
N ARG A 70 -11.16 -1.56 -2.99
CA ARG A 70 -11.58 -0.79 -1.82
C ARG A 70 -10.45 0.09 -1.30
N ILE A 71 -9.22 -0.44 -1.30
CA ILE A 71 -8.06 0.34 -0.86
C ILE A 71 -7.84 1.54 -1.79
N LEU A 72 -7.86 1.32 -3.10
CA LEU A 72 -7.66 2.41 -4.06
C LEU A 72 -8.74 3.48 -3.95
N ASP A 73 -9.98 3.07 -3.79
CA ASP A 73 -11.10 4.00 -3.61
C ASP A 73 -10.94 4.82 -2.34
N MET A 74 -10.55 4.18 -1.24
CA MET A 74 -10.32 4.86 0.02
C MET A 74 -9.20 5.90 -0.09
N LEU A 75 -8.10 5.53 -0.75
CA LEU A 75 -6.99 6.46 -0.95
C LEU A 75 -7.41 7.65 -1.81
N ALA A 76 -8.15 7.39 -2.88
CA ALA A 76 -8.61 8.46 -3.77
C ALA A 76 -9.53 9.43 -3.07
N GLU A 77 -10.42 8.94 -2.22
CA GLU A 77 -11.40 9.77 -1.54
C GLU A 77 -10.83 10.53 -0.35
N ARG A 78 -10.01 9.87 0.45
CA ARG A 78 -9.60 10.40 1.76
C ARG A 78 -8.20 10.99 1.81
N TYR A 79 -7.31 10.56 0.93
CA TYR A 79 -5.90 10.94 1.05
C TYR A 79 -5.36 11.71 -0.14
N PHE A 80 -5.65 11.29 -1.36
CA PHE A 80 -5.08 11.95 -2.54
C PHE A 80 -5.37 13.44 -2.63
N PRO A 81 -6.55 13.94 -2.22
CA PRO A 81 -6.79 15.38 -2.29
C PRO A 81 -5.86 16.21 -1.43
N ASP A 82 -5.43 15.69 -0.28
CA ASP A 82 -4.72 16.48 0.72
C ASP A 82 -3.28 16.06 0.98
N TYR A 83 -2.87 14.87 0.50
CA TYR A 83 -1.56 14.32 0.84
C TYR A 83 -0.80 13.87 -0.40
N ALA A 84 0.53 13.97 -0.35
CA ALA A 84 1.40 13.51 -1.42
C ALA A 84 1.65 12.01 -1.27
N ILE A 85 0.68 11.20 -1.67
CA ILE A 85 0.75 9.74 -1.59
C ILE A 85 0.85 9.18 -3.01
N ALA A 86 1.73 8.20 -3.19
CA ALA A 86 1.77 7.40 -4.40
C ALA A 86 1.27 6.00 -4.07
N ALA A 87 0.48 5.42 -4.96
CA ALA A 87 -0.02 4.06 -4.76
C ALA A 87 -0.21 3.38 -6.10
N TRP A 88 0.00 2.07 -6.10
CA TRP A 88 -0.22 1.28 -7.31
C TRP A 88 -0.52 -0.17 -6.94
N VAL A 89 -1.00 -0.92 -7.93
CA VAL A 89 -1.31 -2.33 -7.77
C VAL A 89 -0.55 -3.12 -8.83
N THR A 90 0.04 -4.22 -8.41
CA THR A 90 0.77 -5.13 -9.29
C THR A 90 0.16 -6.52 -9.16
N ASP A 91 0.00 -7.21 -10.28
CA ASP A 91 -0.36 -8.63 -10.23
C ASP A 91 0.90 -9.43 -9.94
N VAL A 92 0.83 -10.30 -8.95
CA VAL A 92 1.96 -11.12 -8.54
C VAL A 92 1.54 -12.58 -8.40
N ALA A 93 2.47 -13.48 -8.69
CA ALA A 93 2.28 -14.89 -8.48
C ALA A 93 2.74 -15.23 -7.06
N VAL A 94 1.86 -15.75 -6.25
CA VAL A 94 2.11 -15.98 -4.83
C VAL A 94 1.97 -17.46 -4.50
N VAL A 95 2.93 -17.96 -3.73
CA VAL A 95 2.83 -19.30 -3.14
C VAL A 95 1.96 -19.16 -1.91
N ARG A 96 1.01 -19.92 -1.61
CA ARG A 96 0.10 -19.80 -0.45
C ARG A 96 -0.87 -18.62 -0.60
N ALA A 97 -1.38 -18.42 -1.81
CA ALA A 97 -2.30 -17.32 -2.11
C ALA A 97 -3.60 -17.36 -1.28
N ASP A 98 -4.00 -18.52 -0.82
CA ASP A 98 -5.19 -18.70 0.01
C ASP A 98 -5.15 -17.86 1.30
N LYS A 99 -3.96 -17.49 1.77
CA LYS A 99 -3.81 -16.59 2.93
C LYS A 99 -4.25 -15.16 2.65
N TYR A 100 -4.26 -14.74 1.39
CA TYR A 100 -4.36 -13.32 1.02
C TYR A 100 -5.63 -12.98 0.27
N GLN A 101 -6.42 -13.97 -0.07
CA GLN A 101 -7.65 -13.74 -0.82
C GLN A 101 -8.94 -13.85 0.03
#